data_e19da1f38289fadaa30417aaa0294dea
#
_entry.id   e19da1f38289fadaa30417aaa0294dea
#
_cell.length_a   1.000
_cell.length_b   1.000
_cell.length_c   1.000
_cell.angle_alpha   90.00
_cell.angle_beta   90.00
_cell.angle_gamma   90.00
#
_symmetry.space_group_name_H-M   'P 1'
#
loop_
_entity.id
_entity.type
_entity.pdbx_description
1 polymer ?
#
loop_
_entity_poly.entity_id
_entity_poly.type
_entity_poly.pdbx_seq_one_letter_code
_entity_poly.pdbx_strand_id
1 'polypeptide(L)'
;MEGKKVQKPRALLVFGAPCSGKTTFAEKFAKRFGVAFYDLDAIKNDFALTRKVTLLLVEQVAKTGQTIVIEGGVGTEKEREEMRRILHAFGYAVSTIWIQTDVATIRARLKNKYKSVSKAKEVFDETVSRLEAPAEDENPIILSGKHTFETQVRHTLAALAE
;
A
#
# COMPACT_ATOMS: atom_id res chain seq x y z
N MET A 1 -27.02 -27.71 8.72
CA MET A 1 -26.52 -26.47 8.05
C MET A 1 -25.09 -26.26 8.47
N GLU A 2 -24.15 -26.65 7.65
CA GLU A 2 -22.75 -26.32 7.87
C GLU A 2 -22.61 -24.82 7.71
N GLY A 3 -22.27 -24.12 8.81
CA GLY A 3 -22.01 -22.69 8.80
C GLY A 3 -20.82 -22.42 7.87
N LYS A 4 -21.04 -21.73 6.74
CA LYS A 4 -19.96 -21.14 5.94
C LYS A 4 -19.05 -20.39 6.93
N LYS A 5 -17.81 -20.88 7.14
CA LYS A 5 -16.79 -20.09 7.82
C LYS A 5 -16.73 -18.74 7.10
N VAL A 6 -17.26 -17.70 7.73
CA VAL A 6 -17.16 -16.33 7.22
C VAL A 6 -15.66 -16.02 7.18
N GLN A 7 -15.10 -16.01 5.99
CA GLN A 7 -13.70 -15.71 5.79
C GLN A 7 -13.49 -14.25 6.24
N LYS A 8 -12.56 -14.03 7.17
CA LYS A 8 -12.25 -12.66 7.63
C LYS A 8 -11.90 -11.77 6.43
N PRO A 9 -12.44 -10.55 6.37
CA PRO A 9 -12.04 -9.62 5.32
C PRO A 9 -10.54 -9.32 5.43
N ARG A 10 -9.88 -9.11 4.30
CA ARG A 10 -8.45 -8.79 4.25
C ARG A 10 -8.24 -7.32 3.89
N ALA A 11 -7.27 -6.70 4.52
CA ALA A 11 -6.76 -5.39 4.12
C ALA A 11 -5.30 -5.54 3.69
N LEU A 12 -5.00 -5.13 2.46
CA LEU A 12 -3.66 -5.10 1.92
C LEU A 12 -3.15 -3.65 1.95
N LEU A 13 -2.16 -3.37 2.78
CA LEU A 13 -1.51 -2.07 2.90
C LEU A 13 -0.29 -2.03 1.99
N VAL A 14 -0.37 -1.28 0.89
CA VAL A 14 0.68 -1.20 -0.13
C VAL A 14 1.49 0.07 0.06
N PHE A 15 2.81 -0.08 0.19
CA PHE A 15 3.72 1.07 0.31
C PHE A 15 5.05 0.83 -0.41
N GLY A 16 5.82 1.89 -0.55
CA GLY A 16 7.11 1.89 -1.24
C GLY A 16 7.51 3.30 -1.68
N ALA A 17 8.70 3.43 -2.20
CA ALA A 17 9.22 4.70 -2.71
C ALA A 17 8.37 5.26 -3.87
N PRO A 18 8.46 6.55 -4.18
CA PRO A 18 7.79 7.12 -5.35
C PRO A 18 8.27 6.42 -6.62
N CYS A 19 7.36 6.19 -7.55
CA CYS A 19 7.65 5.45 -8.79
C CYS A 19 8.20 4.02 -8.61
N SER A 20 8.03 3.40 -7.44
CA SER A 20 8.38 1.98 -7.24
C SER A 20 7.46 1.01 -7.96
N GLY A 21 6.28 1.45 -8.37
CA GLY A 21 5.26 0.62 -9.03
C GLY A 21 4.09 0.21 -8.12
N LYS A 22 4.01 0.77 -6.89
CA LYS A 22 2.97 0.43 -5.92
C LYS A 22 1.55 0.68 -6.44
N THR A 23 1.27 1.85 -7.01
CA THR A 23 -0.07 2.19 -7.54
C THR A 23 -0.46 1.25 -8.67
N THR A 24 0.46 1.00 -9.61
CA THR A 24 0.23 0.07 -10.72
C THR A 24 -0.11 -1.34 -10.23
N PHE A 25 0.61 -1.83 -9.21
CA PHE A 25 0.32 -3.13 -8.61
C PHE A 25 -1.04 -3.12 -7.92
N ALA A 26 -1.29 -2.13 -7.04
CA ALA A 26 -2.50 -2.05 -6.22
C ALA A 26 -3.77 -1.98 -7.07
N GLU A 27 -3.80 -1.10 -8.08
CA GLU A 27 -4.92 -0.98 -9.01
C GLU A 27 -5.19 -2.26 -9.80
N LYS A 28 -4.14 -2.84 -10.38
CA LYS A 28 -4.27 -4.08 -11.16
C LYS A 28 -4.71 -5.26 -10.29
N PHE A 29 -4.17 -5.36 -9.08
CA PHE A 29 -4.55 -6.40 -8.12
C PHE A 29 -6.02 -6.25 -7.73
N ALA A 30 -6.44 -5.07 -7.33
CA ALA A 30 -7.83 -4.79 -6.96
C ALA A 30 -8.80 -5.11 -8.10
N LYS A 31 -8.48 -4.68 -9.33
CA LYS A 31 -9.28 -4.96 -10.52
C LYS A 31 -9.38 -6.46 -10.82
N ARG A 32 -8.26 -7.18 -10.71
CA ARG A 32 -8.22 -8.63 -11.00
C ARG A 32 -9.07 -9.45 -10.03
N PHE A 33 -9.07 -9.07 -8.76
CA PHE A 33 -9.78 -9.80 -7.71
C PHE A 33 -11.14 -9.21 -7.33
N GLY A 34 -11.57 -8.15 -8.02
CA GLY A 34 -12.87 -7.50 -7.78
C GLY A 34 -12.97 -6.90 -6.37
N VAL A 35 -11.87 -6.40 -5.82
CA VAL A 35 -11.82 -5.77 -4.50
C VAL A 35 -11.64 -4.26 -4.62
N ALA A 36 -12.06 -3.50 -3.60
CA ALA A 36 -11.95 -2.05 -3.61
C ALA A 36 -10.50 -1.60 -3.43
N PHE A 37 -10.12 -0.53 -4.15
CA PHE A 37 -8.82 0.14 -4.03
C PHE A 37 -9.00 1.58 -3.57
N TYR A 38 -8.20 1.98 -2.60
CA TYR A 38 -8.18 3.34 -2.05
C TYR A 38 -6.75 3.89 -2.10
N ASP A 39 -6.55 4.92 -2.93
CA ASP A 39 -5.31 5.70 -2.99
C ASP A 39 -5.42 6.91 -2.07
N LEU A 40 -4.95 6.75 -0.83
CA LEU A 40 -4.99 7.83 0.17
C LEU A 40 -3.97 8.93 -0.12
N ASP A 41 -2.91 8.64 -0.84
CA ASP A 41 -1.92 9.65 -1.23
C ASP A 41 -2.50 10.59 -2.30
N ALA A 42 -3.25 10.07 -3.27
CA ALA A 42 -3.97 10.89 -4.24
C ALA A 42 -5.00 11.79 -3.55
N ILE A 43 -5.83 11.23 -2.66
CA ILE A 43 -6.82 12.01 -1.90
C ILE A 43 -6.15 13.10 -1.07
N LYS A 44 -5.04 12.78 -0.39
CA LYS A 44 -4.29 13.74 0.43
C LYS A 44 -3.71 14.88 -0.40
N ASN A 45 -3.20 14.59 -1.59
CA ASN A 45 -2.64 15.61 -2.48
C ASN A 45 -3.71 16.59 -2.98
N ASP A 46 -4.91 16.10 -3.26
CA ASP A 46 -6.00 16.93 -3.78
C ASP A 46 -6.73 17.74 -2.69
N PHE A 47 -6.80 17.23 -1.47
CA PHE A 47 -7.64 17.79 -0.41
C PHE A 47 -6.89 18.18 0.87
N ALA A 48 -5.57 18.11 0.90
CA ALA A 48 -4.74 18.43 2.08
C ALA A 48 -5.25 17.75 3.39
N LEU A 49 -5.61 16.47 3.31
CA LEU A 49 -6.17 15.73 4.43
C LEU A 49 -5.19 15.65 5.61
N THR A 50 -5.71 15.90 6.82
CA THR A 50 -4.97 15.63 8.05
C THR A 50 -4.92 14.11 8.32
N ARG A 51 -3.93 13.68 9.12
CA ARG A 51 -3.84 12.27 9.57
C ARG A 51 -5.15 11.79 10.21
N LYS A 52 -5.77 12.63 11.04
CA LYS A 52 -7.05 12.32 11.70
C LYS A 52 -8.16 12.00 10.69
N VAL A 53 -8.30 12.80 9.65
CA VAL A 53 -9.32 12.58 8.61
C VAL A 53 -9.01 11.33 7.80
N THR A 54 -7.73 11.06 7.49
CA THR A 54 -7.31 9.82 6.82
C THR A 54 -7.74 8.58 7.62
N LEU A 55 -7.49 8.56 8.93
CA LEU A 55 -7.88 7.44 9.79
C LEU A 55 -9.40 7.29 9.89
N LEU A 56 -10.16 8.39 9.96
CA LEU A 56 -11.62 8.34 9.93
C LEU A 56 -12.17 7.77 8.61
N LEU A 57 -11.56 8.10 7.47
CA LEU A 57 -11.92 7.49 6.19
C LEU A 57 -11.70 5.97 6.20
N VAL A 58 -10.56 5.53 6.74
CA VAL A 58 -10.26 4.10 6.86
C VAL A 58 -11.28 3.40 7.76
N GLU A 59 -11.69 4.00 8.87
CA GLU A 59 -12.77 3.47 9.71
C GLU A 59 -14.08 3.32 8.95
N GLN A 60 -14.48 4.31 8.15
CA GLN A 60 -15.72 4.22 7.36
C GLN A 60 -15.63 3.11 6.31
N VAL A 61 -14.49 2.95 5.66
CA VAL A 61 -14.25 1.87 4.71
C VAL A 61 -14.27 0.51 5.41
N ALA A 62 -13.65 0.40 6.58
CA ALA A 62 -13.59 -0.84 7.35
C ALA A 62 -14.97 -1.36 7.79
N LYS A 63 -15.95 -0.47 8.00
CA LYS A 63 -17.33 -0.85 8.32
C LYS A 63 -18.02 -1.66 7.22
N THR A 64 -17.52 -1.62 5.99
CA THR A 64 -18.07 -2.41 4.89
C THR A 64 -17.82 -3.90 5.06
N GLY A 65 -16.81 -4.31 5.83
CA GLY A 65 -16.41 -5.70 6.00
C GLY A 65 -15.91 -6.38 4.70
N GLN A 66 -15.59 -5.61 3.66
CA GLN A 66 -15.11 -6.12 2.39
C GLN A 66 -13.58 -6.14 2.33
N THR A 67 -13.02 -7.09 1.59
CA THR A 67 -11.57 -7.07 1.31
C THR A 67 -11.19 -5.81 0.54
N ILE A 68 -10.12 -5.16 0.97
CA ILE A 68 -9.68 -3.85 0.46
C ILE A 68 -8.18 -3.81 0.21
N VAL A 69 -7.78 -2.98 -0.75
CA VAL A 69 -6.39 -2.59 -1.00
C VAL A 69 -6.26 -1.10 -0.71
N ILE A 70 -5.30 -0.74 0.13
CA ILE A 70 -5.03 0.65 0.52
C ILE A 70 -3.60 0.99 0.13
N GLU A 71 -3.42 2.09 -0.58
CA GLU A 71 -2.12 2.72 -0.82
C GLU A 71 -2.08 4.09 -0.15
N GLY A 72 -0.93 4.44 0.42
CA GLY A 72 -0.71 5.71 1.08
C GLY A 72 -1.07 5.74 2.56
N GLY A 73 -0.51 6.72 3.26
CA GLY A 73 -0.70 6.87 4.70
C GLY A 73 -0.10 5.74 5.54
N VAL A 74 0.88 4.99 5.01
CA VAL A 74 1.54 3.83 5.63
C VAL A 74 3.07 3.84 5.42
N GLY A 75 3.64 5.03 5.20
CA GLY A 75 5.07 5.19 4.92
C GLY A 75 5.97 4.98 6.13
N THR A 76 5.52 5.33 7.33
CA THR A 76 6.25 5.12 8.58
C THR A 76 5.72 3.92 9.35
N GLU A 77 6.54 3.36 10.23
CA GLU A 77 6.13 2.27 11.12
C GLU A 77 4.90 2.65 11.95
N LYS A 78 4.93 3.84 12.55
CA LYS A 78 3.81 4.38 13.33
C LYS A 78 2.51 4.46 12.51
N GLU A 79 2.59 4.93 11.27
CA GLU A 79 1.41 5.01 10.39
C GLU A 79 0.86 3.62 10.07
N ARG A 80 1.72 2.64 9.83
CA ARG A 80 1.33 1.26 9.58
C ARG A 80 0.68 0.62 10.81
N GLU A 81 1.24 0.87 12.00
CA GLU A 81 0.68 0.39 13.26
C GLU A 81 -0.70 0.97 13.54
N GLU A 82 -0.88 2.28 13.40
CA GLU A 82 -2.18 2.95 13.56
C GLU A 82 -3.23 2.37 12.60
N MET A 83 -2.87 2.20 11.33
CA MET A 83 -3.75 1.63 10.31
C MET A 83 -4.14 0.19 10.65
N ARG A 84 -3.15 -0.61 11.03
CA ARG A 84 -3.34 -2.00 11.45
C ARG A 84 -4.27 -2.12 12.65
N ARG A 85 -4.08 -1.28 13.67
CA ARG A 85 -4.92 -1.26 14.87
C ARG A 85 -6.39 -1.00 14.53
N ILE A 86 -6.66 0.00 13.69
CA ILE A 86 -8.02 0.31 13.26
C ILE A 86 -8.62 -0.89 12.52
N LEU A 87 -7.95 -1.42 11.51
CA LEU A 87 -8.46 -2.50 10.70
C LEU A 87 -8.70 -3.79 11.51
N HIS A 88 -7.80 -4.10 12.45
CA HIS A 88 -8.00 -5.22 13.37
C HIS A 88 -9.23 -5.04 14.27
N ALA A 89 -9.51 -3.82 14.74
CA ALA A 89 -10.71 -3.53 15.53
C ALA A 89 -12.01 -3.81 14.76
N PHE A 90 -11.96 -3.74 13.42
CA PHE A 90 -13.07 -4.11 12.51
C PHE A 90 -13.00 -5.56 12.00
N GLY A 91 -12.13 -6.39 12.58
CA GLY A 91 -12.05 -7.82 12.26
C GLY A 91 -11.25 -8.18 11.01
N TYR A 92 -10.50 -7.26 10.42
CA TYR A 92 -9.66 -7.54 9.26
C TYR A 92 -8.43 -8.37 9.59
N ALA A 93 -8.05 -9.25 8.67
CA ALA A 93 -6.69 -9.75 8.57
C ALA A 93 -5.88 -8.75 7.73
N VAL A 94 -4.83 -8.16 8.32
CA VAL A 94 -4.04 -7.10 7.68
C VAL A 94 -2.70 -7.65 7.21
N SER A 95 -2.38 -7.43 5.95
CA SER A 95 -1.08 -7.77 5.36
C SER A 95 -0.44 -6.51 4.78
N THR A 96 0.84 -6.33 5.05
CA THR A 96 1.63 -5.21 4.52
C THR A 96 2.39 -5.68 3.29
N ILE A 97 2.31 -4.92 2.19
CA ILE A 97 3.01 -5.20 0.93
C ILE A 97 4.01 -4.08 0.67
N TRP A 98 5.29 -4.42 0.66
CA TRP A 98 6.36 -3.48 0.37
C TRP A 98 6.89 -3.66 -1.04
N ILE A 99 6.63 -2.67 -1.91
CA ILE A 99 7.16 -2.68 -3.27
C ILE A 99 8.52 -2.00 -3.29
N GLN A 100 9.55 -2.79 -3.54
CA GLN A 100 10.94 -2.34 -3.63
C GLN A 100 11.36 -2.17 -5.09
N THR A 101 12.07 -1.09 -5.36
CA THR A 101 12.75 -0.83 -6.63
C THR A 101 14.07 -0.12 -6.34
N ASP A 102 15.13 -0.46 -7.05
CA ASP A 102 16.42 0.19 -6.85
C ASP A 102 16.39 1.68 -7.15
N VAL A 103 17.25 2.42 -6.46
CA VAL A 103 17.33 3.88 -6.50
C VAL A 103 17.56 4.41 -7.92
N ALA A 104 18.40 3.75 -8.72
CA ALA A 104 18.69 4.19 -10.08
C ALA A 104 17.44 4.12 -10.97
N THR A 105 16.68 3.06 -10.87
CA THR A 105 15.40 2.88 -11.59
C THR A 105 14.36 3.90 -11.13
N ILE A 106 14.25 4.15 -9.82
CA ILE A 106 13.31 5.16 -9.28
C ILE A 106 13.66 6.55 -9.81
N ARG A 107 14.93 6.94 -9.74
CA ARG A 107 15.39 8.25 -10.23
C ARG A 107 15.15 8.43 -11.73
N ALA A 108 15.39 7.40 -12.54
CA ALA A 108 15.09 7.42 -13.97
C ALA A 108 13.58 7.61 -14.23
N ARG A 109 12.72 6.88 -13.53
CA ARG A 109 11.27 7.00 -13.64
C ARG A 109 10.77 8.38 -13.21
N LEU A 110 11.30 8.93 -12.11
CA LEU A 110 10.95 10.27 -11.63
C LEU A 110 11.37 11.36 -12.64
N LYS A 111 12.59 11.25 -13.21
CA LYS A 111 13.06 12.18 -14.25
C LYS A 111 12.12 12.17 -15.46
N ASN A 112 11.69 10.99 -15.89
CA ASN A 112 10.76 10.87 -17.02
C ASN A 112 9.38 11.45 -16.68
N LYS A 113 8.91 11.25 -15.46
CA LYS A 113 7.60 11.74 -14.99
C LYS A 113 7.56 13.27 -14.88
N TYR A 114 8.56 13.87 -14.27
CA TYR A 114 8.58 15.32 -14.01
C TYR A 114 9.27 16.14 -15.11
N LYS A 115 9.97 15.48 -16.04
CA LYS A 115 10.76 16.13 -17.11
C LYS A 115 11.72 17.21 -16.58
N SER A 116 12.09 17.14 -15.31
CA SER A 116 12.95 18.07 -14.58
C SER A 116 13.80 17.28 -13.59
N VAL A 117 15.12 17.43 -13.69
CA VAL A 117 16.07 16.76 -12.78
C VAL A 117 15.94 17.29 -11.35
N SER A 118 15.78 18.62 -11.22
CA SER A 118 15.63 19.29 -9.93
C SER A 118 14.37 18.82 -9.21
N LYS A 119 13.21 18.82 -9.90
CA LYS A 119 11.94 18.36 -9.31
C LYS A 119 11.95 16.88 -8.98
N ALA A 120 12.52 16.05 -9.84
CA ALA A 120 12.68 14.63 -9.58
C ALA A 120 13.51 14.34 -8.33
N LYS A 121 14.61 15.10 -8.14
CA LYS A 121 15.46 15.00 -6.96
C LYS A 121 14.71 15.43 -5.69
N GLU A 122 14.05 16.58 -5.72
CA GLU A 122 13.24 17.09 -4.60
C GLU A 122 12.20 16.05 -4.13
N VAL A 123 11.41 15.51 -5.06
CA VAL A 123 10.39 14.49 -4.74
C VAL A 123 11.01 13.22 -4.19
N PHE A 124 12.15 12.78 -4.75
CA PHE A 124 12.86 11.62 -4.24
C PHE A 124 13.34 11.83 -2.81
N ASP A 125 14.07 12.92 -2.55
CA ASP A 125 14.67 13.22 -1.26
C ASP A 125 13.57 13.40 -0.18
N GLU A 126 12.48 14.11 -0.49
CA GLU A 126 11.36 14.32 0.42
C GLU A 126 10.63 13.02 0.78
N THR A 127 10.37 12.18 -0.21
CA THR A 127 9.58 10.95 0.03
C THR A 127 10.43 9.87 0.69
N VAL A 128 11.67 9.68 0.25
CA VAL A 128 12.56 8.67 0.83
C VAL A 128 12.93 8.99 2.27
N SER A 129 13.09 10.28 2.61
CA SER A 129 13.37 10.70 4.00
C SER A 129 12.23 10.36 4.99
N ARG A 130 11.01 10.16 4.49
CA ARG A 130 9.83 9.82 5.29
C ARG A 130 9.46 8.35 5.24
N LEU A 131 10.10 7.56 4.37
CA LEU A 131 9.81 6.15 4.21
C LEU A 131 10.64 5.33 5.19
N GLU A 132 9.98 4.61 6.08
CA GLU A 132 10.62 3.70 7.02
C GLU A 132 10.45 2.26 6.55
N ALA A 133 11.57 1.53 6.47
CA ALA A 133 11.53 0.09 6.24
C ALA A 133 10.67 -0.59 7.31
N PRO A 134 9.92 -1.64 6.94
CA PRO A 134 9.13 -2.37 7.94
C PRO A 134 10.06 -3.07 8.94
N ALA A 135 9.62 -3.10 10.19
CA ALA A 135 10.27 -3.86 11.24
C ALA A 135 10.13 -5.37 10.99
N GLU A 136 11.00 -6.18 11.58
CA GLU A 136 11.00 -7.64 11.36
C GLU A 136 9.68 -8.30 11.77
N ASP A 137 9.05 -7.82 12.83
CA ASP A 137 7.77 -8.32 13.35
C ASP A 137 6.56 -7.92 12.50
N GLU A 138 6.72 -6.97 11.59
CA GLU A 138 5.66 -6.60 10.64
C GLU A 138 5.43 -7.66 9.56
N ASN A 139 6.38 -8.56 9.36
CA ASN A 139 6.33 -9.65 8.37
C ASN A 139 5.78 -9.23 6.99
N PRO A 140 6.39 -8.24 6.33
CA PRO A 140 5.87 -7.69 5.08
C PRO A 140 6.02 -8.67 3.91
N ILE A 141 5.06 -8.64 2.99
CA ILE A 141 5.21 -9.26 1.67
C ILE A 141 6.09 -8.32 0.82
N ILE A 142 7.29 -8.76 0.48
CA ILE A 142 8.24 -7.96 -0.30
C ILE A 142 8.12 -8.31 -1.78
N LEU A 143 7.80 -7.30 -2.60
CA LEU A 143 7.68 -7.44 -4.05
C LEU A 143 8.68 -6.53 -4.77
N SER A 144 9.31 -7.06 -5.82
CA SER A 144 10.11 -6.21 -6.70
C SER A 144 9.24 -5.43 -7.67
N GLY A 145 9.41 -4.12 -7.72
CA GLY A 145 8.76 -3.24 -8.69
C GLY A 145 9.27 -3.40 -10.15
N LYS A 146 10.25 -4.28 -10.36
CA LYS A 146 10.74 -4.70 -11.69
C LYS A 146 10.12 -6.00 -12.18
N HIS A 147 9.50 -6.77 -11.31
CA HIS A 147 8.82 -8.00 -11.71
C HIS A 147 7.56 -7.71 -12.51
N THR A 148 7.17 -8.68 -13.32
CA THR A 148 5.87 -8.63 -14.00
C THR A 148 4.74 -8.70 -12.98
N PHE A 149 3.58 -8.16 -13.33
CA PHE A 149 2.39 -8.22 -12.47
C PHE A 149 2.02 -9.66 -12.09
N GLU A 150 2.12 -10.60 -13.03
CA GLU A 150 1.83 -12.02 -12.76
C GLU A 150 2.77 -12.62 -11.70
N THR A 151 4.04 -12.26 -11.74
CA THR A 151 5.01 -12.68 -10.72
C THR A 151 4.68 -12.07 -9.36
N GLN A 152 4.34 -10.78 -9.34
CA GLN A 152 3.94 -10.09 -8.10
C GLN A 152 2.67 -10.70 -7.48
N VAL A 153 1.65 -10.98 -8.30
CA VAL A 153 0.42 -11.65 -7.86
C VAL A 153 0.70 -13.02 -7.26
N ARG A 154 1.51 -13.84 -7.95
CA ARG A 154 1.85 -15.18 -7.47
C ARG A 154 2.53 -15.13 -6.11
N HIS A 155 3.51 -14.23 -5.91
CA HIS A 155 4.17 -14.06 -4.62
C HIS A 155 3.21 -13.58 -3.53
N THR A 156 2.33 -12.63 -3.87
CA THR A 156 1.33 -12.13 -2.93
C THR A 156 0.38 -13.24 -2.48
N LEU A 157 -0.17 -14.00 -3.43
CA LEU A 157 -1.12 -15.08 -3.11
C LEU A 157 -0.46 -16.22 -2.30
N ALA A 158 0.79 -16.57 -2.60
CA ALA A 158 1.53 -17.56 -1.83
C ALA A 158 1.70 -17.12 -0.38
N ALA A 159 2.13 -15.87 -0.15
CA ALA A 159 2.30 -15.33 1.20
C ALA A 159 0.97 -15.15 1.97
N LEU A 160 -0.15 -14.90 1.27
CA LEU A 160 -1.46 -14.80 1.90
C LEU A 160 -2.09 -16.15 2.25
N ALA A 161 -1.53 -17.26 1.75
CA ALA A 161 -1.99 -18.62 2.01
C ALA A 161 -1.34 -19.25 3.26
N GLU A 162 -0.22 -18.69 3.72
CA GLU A 162 0.47 -19.07 4.96
C GLU A 162 -0.24 -18.52 6.21
#